data_6b614e99bc54438856599aeef65cbd19
#
_entry.id   6b614e99bc54438856599aeef65cbd19
#
_cell.length_a   1.000
_cell.length_b   1.000
_cell.length_c   1.000
_cell.angle_alpha   90.00
_cell.angle_beta   90.00
_cell.angle_gamma   90.00
#
_symmetry.space_group_name_H-M   'P 1'
#
loop_
_entity.id
_entity.type
_entity.pdbx_description
1 polymer ?
#
loop_
_entity_poly.entity_id
_entity_poly.type
_entity_poly.pdbx_seq_one_letter_code
_entity_poly.pdbx_strand_id
1 'polypeptide(L)' 'SKNATEIAKATTKARLQELLAEKKNDELKNLSVEELEKKIAELS' A
#
# COMPACT_ATOMS: atom_id res chain seq x y z
N SER A 1 18.92 9.21 -21.94
CA SER A 1 17.73 8.38 -22.21
C SER A 1 17.67 7.16 -21.32
N LYS A 2 16.49 6.78 -20.91
CA LYS A 2 16.32 5.59 -20.10
C LYS A 2 16.41 4.34 -20.94
N ASN A 3 17.17 3.35 -20.49
CA ASN A 3 17.29 2.08 -21.17
C ASN A 3 16.16 1.12 -20.70
N ALA A 4 16.06 -0.03 -21.35
CA ALA A 4 15.03 -1.02 -21.05
C ALA A 4 15.08 -1.49 -19.58
N THR A 5 16.27 -1.58 -19.00
CA THR A 5 16.46 -2.01 -17.61
C THR A 5 15.83 -1.00 -16.65
N GLU A 6 16.03 0.29 -16.86
CA GLU A 6 15.45 1.33 -16.02
C GLU A 6 13.93 1.38 -16.15
N ILE A 7 13.41 1.20 -17.35
CA ILE A 7 11.97 1.13 -17.60
C ILE A 7 11.37 -0.08 -16.86
N ALA A 8 12.04 -1.24 -16.97
CA ALA A 8 11.60 -2.44 -16.28
C ALA A 8 11.59 -2.26 -14.76
N LYS A 9 12.61 -1.61 -14.21
CA LYS A 9 12.68 -1.31 -12.77
C LYS A 9 11.53 -0.41 -12.34
N ALA A 10 11.22 0.62 -13.11
CA ALA A 10 10.13 1.54 -12.80
C ALA A 10 8.79 0.83 -12.82
N THR A 11 8.56 -0.05 -13.80
CA THR A 11 7.34 -0.84 -13.91
C THR A 11 7.20 -1.80 -12.73
N THR A 12 8.29 -2.48 -12.37
CA THR A 12 8.29 -3.41 -11.23
C THR A 12 8.03 -2.66 -9.92
N LYS A 13 8.64 -1.50 -9.75
CA LYS A 13 8.43 -0.67 -8.56
C LYS A 13 6.95 -0.28 -8.42
N ALA A 14 6.35 0.17 -9.51
CA ALA A 14 4.94 0.56 -9.49
C ALA A 14 4.03 -0.62 -9.11
N ARG A 15 4.31 -1.80 -9.65
CA ARG A 15 3.56 -3.02 -9.32
C ARG A 15 3.72 -3.39 -7.86
N LEU A 16 4.94 -3.31 -7.33
CA LEU A 16 5.19 -3.60 -5.91
C LEU A 16 4.48 -2.62 -5.00
N GLN A 17 4.42 -1.35 -5.39
CA GLN A 17 3.68 -0.33 -4.63
C GLN A 17 2.18 -0.62 -4.60
N GLU A 18 1.63 -1.10 -5.72
CA GLU A 18 0.23 -1.52 -5.76
C GLU A 18 -0.04 -2.70 -4.83
N LEU A 19 0.85 -3.70 -4.86
CA LEU A 19 0.73 -4.86 -3.98
C LEU A 19 0.85 -4.47 -2.52
N LEU A 20 1.74 -3.54 -2.19
CA LEU A 20 1.88 -3.04 -0.83
C LEU A 20 0.59 -2.36 -0.36
N ALA A 21 -0.01 -1.54 -1.22
CA ALA A 21 -1.26 -0.86 -0.90
C ALA A 21 -2.39 -1.88 -0.65
N GLU A 22 -2.47 -2.93 -1.47
CA GLU A 22 -3.45 -4.00 -1.28
C GLU A 22 -3.25 -4.72 0.05
N LYS A 23 -2.01 -5.04 0.41
CA LYS A 23 -1.71 -5.71 1.68
C LYS A 23 -2.06 -4.83 2.87
N LYS A 24 -1.75 -3.55 2.81
CA LYS A 24 -2.12 -2.60 3.87
C LYS A 24 -3.64 -2.51 4.02
N ASN A 25 -4.35 -2.49 2.90
CA ASN A 25 -5.80 -2.46 2.91
C ASN A 25 -6.38 -3.72 3.54
N ASP A 26 -5.82 -4.89 3.23
CA ASP A 26 -6.25 -6.16 3.82
C ASP A 26 -5.97 -6.18 5.33
N GLU A 27 -4.84 -5.67 5.77
CA GLU A 27 -4.54 -5.56 7.20
C GLU A 27 -5.58 -4.70 7.92
N LEU A 28 -5.95 -3.58 7.31
CA LEU A 28 -6.99 -2.69 7.88
C LEU A 28 -8.34 -3.40 7.94
N LYS A 29 -8.68 -4.18 6.93
CA LYS A 29 -9.94 -4.94 6.89
C LYS A 29 -10.02 -5.99 8.00
N ASN A 30 -8.88 -6.47 8.47
CA ASN A 30 -8.81 -7.48 9.52
C ASN A 30 -8.91 -6.90 10.93
N LEU A 31 -8.90 -5.59 11.06
CA LEU A 31 -9.06 -4.92 12.34
C LEU A 31 -10.52 -4.98 12.79
N SER A 32 -10.72 -5.01 14.11
CA SER A 32 -12.07 -4.92 14.67
C SER A 32 -12.63 -3.52 14.48
N VAL A 33 -13.95 -3.39 14.65
CA VAL A 33 -14.61 -2.08 14.61
C VAL A 33 -13.99 -1.12 15.62
N GLU A 34 -13.72 -1.60 16.84
CA GLU A 34 -13.10 -0.80 17.89
C GLU A 34 -11.73 -0.29 17.50
N GLU A 35 -10.92 -1.17 16.91
CA GLU A 35 -9.57 -0.80 16.45
C GLU A 35 -9.61 0.22 15.32
N LEU A 36 -10.56 0.07 14.39
CA LEU A 36 -10.73 1.04 13.31
C LEU A 36 -11.15 2.40 13.85
N GLU A 37 -12.10 2.42 14.79
CA GLU A 37 -12.55 3.66 15.41
C GLU A 37 -11.41 4.36 16.16
N LYS A 38 -10.56 3.58 16.84
CA LYS A 38 -9.40 4.12 17.55
C LYS A 38 -8.41 4.77 16.57
N LYS A 39 -8.15 4.12 15.44
CA LYS A 39 -7.26 4.68 14.41
C LYS A 39 -7.79 5.97 13.83
N ILE A 40 -9.08 6.03 13.57
CA ILE A 40 -9.74 7.24 13.08
C ILE A 40 -9.57 8.37 14.09
N ALA A 41 -9.79 8.07 15.37
CA ALA A 41 -9.65 9.06 16.45
C ALA A 41 -8.22 9.58 16.55
N GLU A 42 -7.22 8.74 16.35
CA GLU A 42 -5.82 9.14 16.38
C GLU A 42 -5.45 10.12 15.26
N LEU A 43 -6.16 10.10 14.15
CA LEU A 43 -5.92 10.97 13.00
C LEU A 43 -6.75 12.26 13.04
N SER A 44 -7.65 12.37 13.97
CA SER A 44 -8.57 13.52 14.09
C SER A 44 -7.98 14.69 14.86
#